data_8afe5a8d0b37740dac81a28b1cd15c6b
#
_entry.id   8afe5a8d0b37740dac81a28b1cd15c6b
#
_cell.length_a   1.000
_cell.length_b   1.000
_cell.length_c   1.000
_cell.angle_alpha   90.00
_cell.angle_beta   90.00
_cell.angle_gamma   90.00
#
_symmetry.space_group_name_H-M   'P 1'
#
loop_
_entity.id
_entity.type
_entity.pdbx_description
1 polymer ?
#
loop_
_entity_poly.entity_id
_entity_poly.type
_entity_poly.pdbx_seq_one_letter_code
_entity_poly.pdbx_strand_id
1 'polypeptide(L)'
;MNHYSIFGSQIPIYIKDELIFIDNKSTIEDVIKIVENSLPSFLVSNVDVIYIGDFSFFQERDTNAAYDEGAIYVINVQDNAEDMADDIIHEIAHAVEEKYYE
;
A
#
# COMPACT_ATOMS: atom_id res chain seq x y z
N MET A 1 -16.14 6.70 -11.01
CA MET A 1 -14.99 6.80 -10.09
C MET A 1 -14.89 5.49 -9.30
N ASN A 2 -13.72 4.89 -9.30
CA ASN A 2 -13.54 3.61 -8.61
C ASN A 2 -13.00 3.84 -7.20
N HIS A 3 -13.64 3.19 -6.25
CA HIS A 3 -13.19 3.21 -4.87
C HIS A 3 -12.64 1.85 -4.51
N TYR A 4 -11.45 1.83 -3.97
CA TYR A 4 -10.80 0.60 -3.54
C TYR A 4 -10.53 0.67 -2.03
N SER A 5 -10.53 -0.49 -1.41
CA SER A 5 -10.21 -0.60 0.01
C SER A 5 -9.69 -2.00 0.31
N ILE A 6 -8.98 -2.15 1.43
CA ILE A 6 -8.47 -3.43 1.90
C ILE A 6 -9.23 -3.78 3.18
N PHE A 7 -9.50 -5.07 3.38
CA PHE A 7 -10.26 -5.62 4.52
C PHE A 7 -11.64 -4.99 4.60
N GLY A 8 -12.43 -5.15 3.49
CA GLY A 8 -13.72 -4.53 3.37
C GLY A 8 -13.54 -3.02 3.18
N SER A 9 -14.10 -2.22 4.07
CA SER A 9 -13.93 -0.77 4.01
C SER A 9 -12.98 -0.24 5.08
N GLN A 10 -12.17 -1.12 5.68
CA GLN A 10 -11.32 -0.73 6.80
C GLN A 10 -10.21 0.24 6.39
N ILE A 11 -9.54 -0.02 5.26
CA ILE A 11 -8.46 0.83 4.78
C ILE A 11 -8.76 1.29 3.37
N PRO A 12 -9.15 2.56 3.16
CA PRO A 12 -9.37 3.07 1.81
C PRO A 12 -8.06 3.24 1.05
N ILE A 13 -8.13 3.08 -0.27
CA ILE A 13 -7.00 3.29 -1.18
C ILE A 13 -7.35 4.45 -2.11
N TYR A 14 -6.48 5.46 -2.15
CA TYR A 14 -6.64 6.60 -3.06
C TYR A 14 -5.52 6.57 -4.10
N ILE A 15 -5.88 6.55 -5.37
CA ILE A 15 -4.94 6.56 -6.48
C ILE A 15 -4.79 8.00 -6.97
N LYS A 16 -3.66 8.62 -6.61
CA LYS A 16 -3.37 10.00 -6.99
C LYS A 16 -2.86 10.09 -8.42
N ASP A 17 -2.00 9.18 -8.83
CA ASP A 17 -1.45 9.12 -10.17
C ASP A 17 -1.75 7.76 -10.76
N GLU A 18 -1.92 7.69 -12.07
CA GLU A 18 -2.34 6.48 -12.77
C GLU A 18 -1.50 5.27 -12.36
N LEU A 19 -2.18 4.21 -11.94
CA LEU A 19 -1.54 2.96 -11.57
C LEU A 19 -1.12 2.20 -12.84
N ILE A 20 0.16 1.88 -12.94
CA ILE A 20 0.73 1.22 -14.10
C ILE A 20 1.46 -0.04 -13.65
N PHE A 21 1.03 -1.20 -14.16
CA PHE A 21 1.75 -2.45 -13.98
C PHE A 21 2.46 -2.80 -15.30
N ILE A 22 3.76 -2.99 -15.23
CA ILE A 22 4.59 -3.24 -16.41
C ILE A 22 4.24 -4.57 -17.08
N ASP A 23 3.77 -5.55 -16.29
CA ASP A 23 3.36 -6.86 -16.83
C ASP A 23 2.07 -6.77 -17.66
N ASN A 24 1.35 -5.64 -17.63
CA ASN A 24 0.11 -5.40 -18.39
C ASN A 24 -1.03 -6.36 -18.07
N LYS A 25 -0.95 -7.10 -16.96
CA LYS A 25 -2.02 -8.04 -16.56
C LYS A 25 -2.40 -7.94 -15.09
N SER A 26 -1.51 -7.45 -14.23
CA SER A 26 -1.83 -7.23 -12.81
C SER A 26 -2.86 -6.12 -12.64
N THR A 27 -3.66 -6.23 -11.59
CA THR A 27 -4.69 -5.23 -11.27
C THR A 27 -4.59 -4.84 -9.80
N ILE A 28 -5.25 -3.73 -9.44
CA ILE A 28 -5.32 -3.32 -8.02
C ILE A 28 -6.07 -4.38 -7.20
N GLU A 29 -7.06 -5.05 -7.79
CA GLU A 29 -7.78 -6.14 -7.11
C GLU A 29 -6.84 -7.29 -6.74
N ASP A 30 -5.88 -7.60 -7.61
CA ASP A 30 -4.86 -8.61 -7.31
C ASP A 30 -4.02 -8.21 -6.10
N VAL A 31 -3.60 -6.94 -6.04
CA VAL A 31 -2.83 -6.41 -4.91
C VAL A 31 -3.62 -6.57 -3.60
N ILE A 32 -4.90 -6.17 -3.63
CA ILE A 32 -5.77 -6.25 -2.46
C ILE A 32 -5.87 -7.69 -1.97
N LYS A 33 -6.09 -8.64 -2.89
CA LYS A 33 -6.18 -10.06 -2.54
C LYS A 33 -4.91 -10.58 -1.88
N ILE A 34 -3.75 -10.22 -2.43
CA ILE A 34 -2.47 -10.69 -1.89
C ILE A 34 -2.29 -10.17 -0.46
N VAL A 35 -2.55 -8.89 -0.22
CA VAL A 35 -2.41 -8.30 1.10
C VAL A 35 -3.39 -8.96 2.09
N GLU A 36 -4.66 -9.10 1.70
CA GLU A 36 -5.68 -9.70 2.56
C GLU A 36 -5.39 -11.16 2.89
N ASN A 37 -4.81 -11.90 1.94
CA ASN A 37 -4.44 -13.30 2.16
C ASN A 37 -3.14 -13.46 2.96
N SER A 38 -2.34 -12.43 3.04
CA SER A 38 -1.03 -12.48 3.71
C SER A 38 -1.08 -12.10 5.19
N LEU A 39 -2.07 -11.30 5.59
CA LEU A 39 -2.13 -10.70 6.93
C LEU A 39 -3.54 -10.77 7.50
N PRO A 40 -3.67 -11.03 8.80
CA PRO A 40 -4.96 -10.86 9.46
C PRO A 40 -5.29 -9.39 9.66
N SER A 41 -6.58 -9.06 9.59
CA SER A 41 -7.04 -7.67 9.61
C SER A 41 -6.68 -6.91 10.89
N PHE A 42 -6.51 -7.61 12.01
CA PHE A 42 -6.19 -6.92 13.27
C PHE A 42 -4.79 -6.30 13.27
N LEU A 43 -3.88 -6.76 12.41
CA LEU A 43 -2.53 -6.20 12.34
C LEU A 43 -2.49 -4.81 11.70
N VAL A 44 -3.55 -4.42 11.00
CA VAL A 44 -3.58 -3.13 10.30
C VAL A 44 -4.46 -2.11 11.01
N SER A 45 -4.75 -2.32 12.29
CA SER A 45 -5.69 -1.49 13.04
C SER A 45 -5.24 -0.02 13.17
N ASN A 46 -3.95 0.27 13.04
CA ASN A 46 -3.43 1.64 13.09
C ASN A 46 -3.06 2.20 11.70
N VAL A 47 -3.46 1.51 10.62
CA VAL A 47 -3.33 2.04 9.27
C VAL A 47 -4.67 2.65 8.86
N ASP A 48 -4.67 3.92 8.50
CA ASP A 48 -5.88 4.66 8.17
C ASP A 48 -6.16 4.74 6.68
N VAL A 49 -5.11 4.74 5.86
CA VAL A 49 -5.26 5.01 4.43
C VAL A 49 -4.02 4.58 3.67
N ILE A 50 -4.20 4.24 2.39
CA ILE A 50 -3.10 3.97 1.46
C ILE A 50 -3.22 4.93 0.28
N TYR A 51 -2.14 5.63 -0.04
CA TYR A 51 -2.05 6.51 -1.20
C TYR A 51 -1.11 5.90 -2.24
N ILE A 52 -1.58 5.82 -3.47
CA ILE A 52 -0.77 5.33 -4.60
C ILE A 52 -0.49 6.52 -5.52
N GLY A 53 0.78 6.80 -5.80
CA GLY A 53 1.13 7.93 -6.64
C GLY A 53 2.63 8.12 -6.77
N ASP A 54 3.01 9.16 -7.51
CA ASP A 54 4.40 9.59 -7.67
C ASP A 54 4.64 10.78 -6.73
N PHE A 55 5.06 10.48 -5.51
CA PHE A 55 5.27 11.50 -4.48
C PHE A 55 6.71 12.01 -4.54
N SER A 56 6.87 13.33 -4.43
CA SER A 56 8.19 13.97 -4.54
C SER A 56 9.21 13.45 -3.52
N PHE A 57 8.75 13.11 -2.31
CA PHE A 57 9.66 12.64 -1.27
C PHE A 57 10.28 11.26 -1.58
N PHE A 58 9.71 10.51 -2.53
CA PHE A 58 10.29 9.22 -2.94
C PHE A 58 11.70 9.40 -3.49
N GLN A 59 11.92 10.43 -4.32
CA GLN A 59 13.24 10.70 -4.86
C GLN A 59 14.21 11.19 -3.77
N GLU A 60 13.72 12.05 -2.89
CA GLU A 60 14.53 12.61 -1.81
C GLU A 60 15.03 11.54 -0.84
N ARG A 61 14.20 10.52 -0.58
CA ARG A 61 14.50 9.44 0.38
C ARG A 61 15.02 8.17 -0.30
N ASP A 62 15.10 8.16 -1.62
CA ASP A 62 15.49 6.98 -2.41
C ASP A 62 14.67 5.74 -1.99
N THR A 63 13.35 5.89 -2.03
CA THR A 63 12.42 4.83 -1.64
C THR A 63 11.22 4.79 -2.58
N ASN A 64 10.50 3.67 -2.61
CA ASN A 64 9.29 3.48 -3.40
C ASN A 64 8.04 3.36 -2.55
N ALA A 65 8.18 3.37 -1.24
CA ALA A 65 7.07 3.28 -0.30
C ALA A 65 7.47 3.89 1.03
N ALA A 66 6.48 4.33 1.81
CA ALA A 66 6.71 4.91 3.13
C ALA A 66 5.47 4.77 4.00
N TYR A 67 5.68 4.73 5.31
CA TYR A 67 4.62 4.81 6.30
C TYR A 67 4.84 6.05 7.16
N ASP A 68 3.79 6.81 7.39
CA ASP A 68 3.85 8.00 8.24
C ASP A 68 2.49 8.24 8.88
N GLU A 69 2.43 8.18 10.20
CA GLU A 69 1.27 8.54 11.02
C GLU A 69 -0.05 7.97 10.51
N GLY A 70 -0.11 6.67 10.27
CA GLY A 70 -1.30 5.97 9.82
C GLY A 70 -1.48 5.91 8.32
N ALA A 71 -0.68 6.61 7.55
CA ALA A 71 -0.78 6.63 6.09
C ALA A 71 0.36 5.85 5.45
N ILE A 72 0.03 5.01 4.47
CA ILE A 72 1.00 4.30 3.65
C ILE A 72 1.02 4.95 2.28
N TYR A 73 2.22 5.21 1.75
CA TYR A 73 2.44 5.78 0.42
C TYR A 73 3.20 4.77 -0.42
N VAL A 74 2.72 4.50 -1.64
CA VAL A 74 3.33 3.51 -2.53
C VAL A 74 3.42 4.09 -3.93
N ILE A 75 4.54 3.83 -4.61
CA ILE A 75 4.76 4.31 -5.99
C ILE A 75 3.74 3.66 -6.94
N ASN A 76 3.28 4.45 -7.91
CA ASN A 76 2.22 4.06 -8.83
C ASN A 76 2.68 3.19 -10.02
N VAL A 77 3.98 3.11 -10.27
CA VAL A 77 4.52 2.28 -11.35
C VAL A 77 5.24 1.08 -10.72
N GLN A 78 4.72 -0.11 -11.00
CA GLN A 78 5.21 -1.37 -10.41
C GLN A 78 5.36 -2.42 -11.50
N ASP A 79 6.25 -3.37 -11.29
CA ASP A 79 6.42 -4.47 -12.24
C ASP A 79 5.16 -5.36 -12.29
N ASN A 80 4.60 -5.67 -11.13
CA ASN A 80 3.45 -6.56 -11.01
C ASN A 80 2.75 -6.34 -9.67
N ALA A 81 1.62 -7.03 -9.48
CA ALA A 81 0.82 -6.92 -8.26
C ALA A 81 1.58 -7.41 -7.03
N GLU A 82 2.38 -8.46 -7.18
CA GLU A 82 3.15 -9.04 -6.07
C GLU A 82 4.13 -8.02 -5.50
N ASP A 83 4.82 -7.27 -6.36
CA ASP A 83 5.78 -6.25 -5.93
C ASP A 83 5.08 -5.12 -5.16
N MET A 84 3.93 -4.65 -5.67
CA MET A 84 3.18 -3.61 -4.96
C MET A 84 2.66 -4.11 -3.61
N ALA A 85 2.14 -5.36 -3.58
CA ALA A 85 1.67 -5.95 -2.33
C ALA A 85 2.81 -6.08 -1.31
N ASP A 86 4.01 -6.47 -1.77
CA ASP A 86 5.17 -6.58 -0.90
C ASP A 86 5.53 -5.21 -0.29
N ASP A 87 5.49 -4.15 -1.09
CA ASP A 87 5.75 -2.79 -0.58
C ASP A 87 4.73 -2.42 0.50
N ILE A 88 3.45 -2.70 0.26
CA ILE A 88 2.39 -2.39 1.23
C ILE A 88 2.58 -3.20 2.50
N ILE A 89 2.85 -4.51 2.39
CA ILE A 89 3.05 -5.38 3.54
C ILE A 89 4.25 -4.92 4.37
N HIS A 90 5.34 -4.51 3.70
CA HIS A 90 6.51 -3.99 4.38
C HIS A 90 6.17 -2.73 5.20
N GLU A 91 5.39 -1.81 4.64
CA GLU A 91 4.98 -0.59 5.36
C GLU A 91 3.99 -0.92 6.48
N ILE A 92 3.14 -1.92 6.32
CA ILE A 92 2.28 -2.39 7.41
C ILE A 92 3.15 -2.90 8.56
N ALA A 93 4.26 -3.58 8.26
CA ALA A 93 5.19 -4.03 9.29
C ALA A 93 5.73 -2.86 10.11
N HIS A 94 6.06 -1.74 9.45
CA HIS A 94 6.48 -0.53 10.17
C HIS A 94 5.36 0.01 11.06
N ALA A 95 4.13 -0.01 10.60
CA ALA A 95 2.98 0.42 11.40
C ALA A 95 2.81 -0.46 12.64
N VAL A 96 3.00 -1.77 12.50
CA VAL A 96 2.92 -2.71 13.61
C VAL A 96 4.04 -2.43 14.62
N GLU A 97 5.26 -2.20 14.13
CA GLU A 97 6.40 -1.87 15.00
C GLU A 97 6.13 -0.60 15.80
N GLU A 98 5.61 0.44 15.16
CA GLU A 98 5.27 1.69 15.83
C GLU A 98 4.27 1.46 16.95
N LYS A 99 3.26 0.61 16.71
CA LYS A 99 2.21 0.35 17.70
C LYS A 99 2.71 -0.44 18.91
N TYR A 100 3.57 -1.44 18.69
CA TYR A 100 3.91 -2.42 19.73
C TYR A 100 5.31 -2.27 20.34
N TYR A 101 6.17 -1.45 19.75
CA TYR A 101 7.57 -1.36 20.20
C TYR A 101 8.00 0.08 20.52
N GLU A 102 7.07 0.99 20.64
CA GLU A 102 7.37 2.34 21.07
C GLU A 102 7.81 2.38 22.53
#